data_89d85df0177ac7a078c95f8844b369ef
#
_entry.id   89d85df0177ac7a078c95f8844b369ef
#
_cell.length_a   1.000
_cell.length_b   1.000
_cell.length_c   1.000
_cell.angle_alpha   90.00
_cell.angle_beta   90.00
_cell.angle_gamma   90.00
#
_symmetry.space_group_name_H-M   'P 1'
#
loop_
_entity.id
_entity.type
_entity.pdbx_description
1 polymer ?
#
loop_
_entity_poly.entity_id
_entity_poly.type
_entity_poly.pdbx_seq_one_letter_code
_entity_poly.pdbx_strand_id
1 'polypeptide(L)'
;LQAVYLQEAGKHHVLPMDDRVFERMDAVAVGRPDLMGKRTSLTLAEGMTGMMEGVFINIKNRSKTITAEVDVPAGASNGTILAQGGRFGGWALYVKNGVPAYDYNYLGMKSTSITASKPLPAGKATIRYDFAYDGGGPGKGGMGTLFVNGEKVAEGRIEHTEAGLFSADETADVGIDLGTPVVEAIGSEAKSKFTGHIPKVTVEVRQP
;
A
#
# COMPACT_ATOMS: atom_id res chain seq x y z
N LEU A 1 30.61 22.33 -20.48
CA LEU A 1 29.28 21.89 -20.00
C LEU A 1 28.84 22.68 -18.74
N GLN A 2 29.68 22.79 -17.71
CA GLN A 2 29.33 23.45 -16.44
C GLN A 2 28.94 24.93 -16.62
N ALA A 3 29.66 25.70 -17.44
CA ALA A 3 29.32 27.10 -17.72
C ALA A 3 27.97 27.21 -18.45
N VAL A 4 27.72 26.36 -19.43
CA VAL A 4 26.42 26.31 -20.14
C VAL A 4 25.29 25.96 -19.20
N TYR A 5 25.51 24.98 -18.32
CA TYR A 5 24.54 24.62 -17.30
C TYR A 5 24.17 25.81 -16.40
N LEU A 6 25.17 26.52 -15.84
CA LEU A 6 24.93 27.68 -14.98
C LEU A 6 24.21 28.80 -15.70
N GLN A 7 24.53 29.04 -16.97
CA GLN A 7 23.87 30.04 -17.81
C GLN A 7 22.38 29.67 -18.02
N GLU A 8 22.07 28.45 -18.42
CA GLU A 8 20.69 28.02 -18.63
C GLU A 8 19.92 27.95 -17.31
N ALA A 9 20.54 27.45 -16.24
CA ALA A 9 19.93 27.41 -14.92
C ALA A 9 19.56 28.80 -14.38
N GLY A 10 20.44 29.81 -14.60
CA GLY A 10 20.14 31.20 -14.26
C GLY A 10 19.00 31.78 -15.11
N LYS A 11 19.02 31.53 -16.42
CA LYS A 11 17.98 31.97 -17.36
C LYS A 11 16.60 31.44 -17.02
N HIS A 12 16.52 30.19 -16.56
CA HIS A 12 15.26 29.51 -16.23
C HIS A 12 14.93 29.57 -14.73
N HIS A 13 15.61 30.35 -13.93
CA HIS A 13 15.37 30.50 -12.48
C HIS A 13 15.44 29.19 -11.69
N VAL A 14 16.36 28.30 -12.06
CA VAL A 14 16.57 27.03 -11.40
C VAL A 14 17.49 27.14 -10.18
N LEU A 15 18.21 28.24 -10.04
CA LEU A 15 19.15 28.50 -8.94
C LEU A 15 18.53 29.40 -7.86
N PRO A 16 18.86 29.19 -6.56
CA PRO A 16 19.69 28.09 -6.05
C PRO A 16 18.99 26.74 -6.14
N MET A 17 19.75 25.70 -6.44
CA MET A 17 19.20 24.33 -6.39
C MET A 17 18.92 23.93 -4.94
N ASP A 18 17.78 23.30 -4.75
CA ASP A 18 17.37 22.80 -3.45
C ASP A 18 17.31 21.26 -3.48
N ASP A 19 18.25 20.62 -2.82
CA ASP A 19 18.39 19.16 -2.74
C ASP A 19 17.77 18.56 -1.47
N ARG A 20 17.05 19.36 -0.69
CA ARG A 20 16.41 18.95 0.56
C ARG A 20 15.17 18.10 0.30
N VAL A 21 15.35 16.90 -0.27
CA VAL A 21 14.25 16.01 -0.64
C VAL A 21 13.49 15.51 0.59
N PHE A 22 14.22 15.13 1.63
CA PHE A 22 13.61 14.56 2.84
C PHE A 22 12.87 15.62 3.66
N GLU A 23 13.42 16.82 3.77
CA GLU A 23 12.76 17.94 4.45
C GLU A 23 11.47 18.35 3.72
N ARG A 24 11.43 18.27 2.39
CA ARG A 24 10.22 18.55 1.62
C ARG A 24 9.12 17.53 1.83
N MET A 25 9.47 16.29 2.20
CA MET A 25 8.52 15.23 2.55
C MET A 25 8.00 15.37 3.98
N ASP A 26 8.75 16.02 4.86
CA ASP A 26 8.33 16.30 6.24
C ASP A 26 7.32 17.47 6.25
N ALA A 27 6.07 17.15 6.55
CA ALA A 27 5.00 18.13 6.57
C ALA A 27 5.26 19.26 7.58
N VAL A 28 5.84 18.94 8.74
CA VAL A 28 6.15 19.92 9.79
C VAL A 28 7.27 20.85 9.37
N ALA A 29 8.36 20.30 8.80
CA ALA A 29 9.51 21.08 8.35
C ALA A 29 9.16 22.11 7.27
N VAL A 30 8.19 21.78 6.39
CA VAL A 30 7.74 22.69 5.32
C VAL A 30 6.46 23.47 5.64
N GLY A 31 5.96 23.37 6.88
CA GLY A 31 4.79 24.14 7.33
C GLY A 31 3.45 23.64 6.75
N ARG A 32 3.38 22.41 6.27
CA ARG A 32 2.12 21.79 5.85
C ARG A 32 1.44 21.12 7.03
N PRO A 33 0.10 21.01 7.03
CA PRO A 33 -0.61 20.21 8.02
C PRO A 33 -0.15 18.75 7.98
N ASP A 34 0.23 18.19 9.13
CA ASP A 34 0.42 16.75 9.29
C ASP A 34 -0.95 16.10 9.54
N LEU A 35 -1.57 15.58 8.48
CA LEU A 35 -2.93 15.04 8.53
C LEU A 35 -3.00 13.71 9.28
N MET A 36 -1.91 12.97 9.30
CA MET A 36 -1.84 11.68 10.02
C MET A 36 -1.36 11.84 11.45
N GLY A 37 -0.44 12.76 11.72
CA GLY A 37 0.07 13.05 13.05
C GLY A 37 0.54 11.78 13.79
N LYS A 38 0.05 11.64 15.03
CA LYS A 38 0.35 10.47 15.88
C LYS A 38 -0.68 9.34 15.77
N ARG A 39 -1.50 9.33 14.74
CA ARG A 39 -2.51 8.28 14.56
C ARG A 39 -1.85 6.91 14.40
N THR A 40 -2.44 5.94 15.07
CA THR A 40 -2.05 4.52 14.96
C THR A 40 -3.10 3.68 14.25
N SER A 41 -4.21 4.31 13.84
CA SER A 41 -5.30 3.65 13.11
C SER A 41 -5.90 4.59 12.08
N LEU A 42 -6.28 4.02 10.93
CA LEU A 42 -6.98 4.69 9.84
C LEU A 42 -8.12 3.78 9.39
N THR A 43 -9.35 4.32 9.37
CA THR A 43 -10.53 3.61 8.86
C THR A 43 -10.94 4.19 7.52
N LEU A 44 -11.16 3.33 6.56
CA LEU A 44 -11.46 3.63 5.16
C LEU A 44 -12.75 2.93 4.73
N ALA A 45 -13.40 3.48 3.72
CA ALA A 45 -14.57 2.91 3.06
C ALA A 45 -14.33 2.73 1.57
N GLU A 46 -15.15 1.91 0.94
CA GLU A 46 -15.14 1.71 -0.51
C GLU A 46 -15.25 3.02 -1.27
N GLY A 47 -14.45 3.17 -2.32
CA GLY A 47 -14.40 4.38 -3.14
C GLY A 47 -13.52 5.49 -2.59
N MET A 48 -12.90 5.34 -1.43
CA MET A 48 -11.81 6.23 -1.00
C MET A 48 -10.58 5.91 -1.82
N THR A 49 -10.29 6.76 -2.79
CA THR A 49 -9.22 6.59 -3.78
C THR A 49 -8.41 7.87 -3.93
N GLY A 50 -7.27 7.79 -4.60
CA GLY A 50 -6.41 8.95 -4.83
C GLY A 50 -5.71 9.46 -3.56
N MET A 51 -5.57 8.64 -2.53
CA MET A 51 -4.91 9.03 -1.28
C MET A 51 -3.40 9.01 -1.45
N MET A 52 -2.83 10.20 -1.59
CA MET A 52 -1.37 10.36 -1.65
C MET A 52 -0.70 9.86 -0.37
N GLU A 53 0.57 9.50 -0.45
CA GLU A 53 1.38 8.95 0.65
C GLU A 53 1.23 9.75 1.97
N GLY A 54 1.19 11.07 1.91
CA GLY A 54 1.10 11.95 3.08
C GLY A 54 -0.29 12.01 3.75
N VAL A 55 -1.33 11.47 3.12
CA VAL A 55 -2.69 11.38 3.68
C VAL A 55 -3.09 9.95 4.04
N PHE A 56 -2.20 9.00 3.81
CA PHE A 56 -2.35 7.62 4.26
C PHE A 56 -1.49 7.37 5.50
N ILE A 57 -1.92 6.47 6.39
CA ILE A 57 -1.16 6.15 7.59
C ILE A 57 0.19 5.51 7.23
N ASN A 58 1.28 5.99 7.81
CA ASN A 58 2.60 5.45 7.53
C ASN A 58 2.76 4.03 8.11
N ILE A 59 2.76 3.05 7.24
CA ILE A 59 2.89 1.63 7.55
C ILE A 59 4.32 1.08 7.39
N LYS A 60 5.25 1.92 6.95
CA LYS A 60 6.65 1.51 6.70
C LYS A 60 7.43 1.36 8.01
N ASN A 61 8.40 0.44 8.00
CA ASN A 61 9.34 0.20 9.11
C ASN A 61 8.67 -0.15 10.46
N ARG A 62 7.49 -0.79 10.43
CA ARG A 62 6.74 -1.16 11.63
C ARG A 62 5.78 -2.32 11.38
N SER A 63 5.38 -2.96 12.47
CA SER A 63 4.32 -3.95 12.43
C SER A 63 2.96 -3.29 12.18
N LYS A 64 2.10 -3.98 11.43
CA LYS A 64 0.79 -3.47 11.03
C LYS A 64 -0.24 -4.57 10.93
N THR A 65 -1.50 -4.18 11.04
CA THR A 65 -2.66 -5.01 10.79
C THR A 65 -3.59 -4.30 9.82
N ILE A 66 -4.04 -5.00 8.79
CA ILE A 66 -5.07 -4.53 7.85
C ILE A 66 -6.26 -5.46 8.02
N THR A 67 -7.42 -4.91 8.38
CA THR A 67 -8.67 -5.67 8.53
C THR A 67 -9.71 -5.13 7.57
N ALA A 68 -10.18 -5.97 6.64
CA ALA A 68 -11.22 -5.63 5.69
C ALA A 68 -12.49 -6.44 5.98
N GLU A 69 -13.61 -5.73 6.13
CA GLU A 69 -14.95 -6.30 6.10
C GLU A 69 -15.42 -6.28 4.64
N VAL A 70 -15.79 -7.44 4.11
CA VAL A 70 -16.23 -7.57 2.70
C VAL A 70 -17.54 -8.33 2.61
N ASP A 71 -18.34 -7.99 1.61
CA ASP A 71 -19.51 -8.77 1.21
C ASP A 71 -19.23 -9.38 -0.17
N VAL A 72 -19.08 -10.70 -0.18
CA VAL A 72 -18.60 -11.47 -1.32
C VAL A 72 -19.81 -12.00 -2.08
N PRO A 73 -19.98 -11.68 -3.38
CA PRO A 73 -21.09 -12.21 -4.18
C PRO A 73 -21.00 -13.72 -4.32
N ALA A 74 -22.10 -14.35 -4.62
CA ALA A 74 -22.12 -15.74 -5.03
C ALA A 74 -21.29 -15.92 -6.32
N GLY A 75 -20.31 -16.80 -6.31
CA GLY A 75 -19.37 -16.99 -7.40
C GLY A 75 -17.96 -16.48 -7.08
N ALA A 76 -17.08 -16.48 -8.06
CA ALA A 76 -15.70 -16.05 -7.87
C ALA A 76 -15.61 -14.53 -7.86
N SER A 77 -15.26 -13.95 -6.71
CA SER A 77 -14.90 -12.52 -6.61
C SER A 77 -13.49 -12.25 -7.12
N ASN A 78 -13.27 -11.04 -7.58
CA ASN A 78 -11.97 -10.56 -8.06
C ASN A 78 -11.79 -9.09 -7.70
N GLY A 79 -10.54 -8.64 -7.65
CA GLY A 79 -10.17 -7.24 -7.55
C GLY A 79 -9.49 -6.86 -6.25
N THR A 80 -9.09 -5.60 -6.19
CA THR A 80 -8.33 -5.01 -5.09
C THR A 80 -9.26 -4.56 -3.97
N ILE A 81 -8.94 -4.96 -2.75
CA ILE A 81 -9.63 -4.48 -1.53
C ILE A 81 -8.99 -3.19 -1.05
N LEU A 82 -7.68 -3.18 -0.92
CA LEU A 82 -6.88 -2.01 -0.57
C LEU A 82 -5.50 -2.16 -1.17
N ALA A 83 -5.03 -1.15 -1.87
CA ALA A 83 -3.67 -1.06 -2.38
C ALA A 83 -3.02 0.26 -1.96
N GLN A 84 -1.70 0.31 -2.00
CA GLN A 84 -0.91 1.54 -1.92
C GLN A 84 0.34 1.39 -2.77
N GLY A 85 0.63 2.42 -3.58
CA GLY A 85 1.70 2.40 -4.57
C GLY A 85 1.25 1.77 -5.87
N GLY A 86 2.17 1.22 -6.66
CA GLY A 86 1.88 0.69 -7.96
C GLY A 86 2.93 -0.30 -8.46
N ARG A 87 3.05 -0.40 -9.78
CA ARG A 87 3.92 -1.38 -10.45
C ARG A 87 5.40 -1.30 -10.04
N PHE A 88 5.86 -0.11 -9.65
CA PHE A 88 7.27 0.12 -9.31
C PHE A 88 7.57 0.10 -7.81
N GLY A 89 6.58 -0.20 -7.01
CA GLY A 89 6.69 -0.36 -5.56
C GLY A 89 5.35 -0.15 -4.87
N GLY A 90 5.00 -1.05 -3.95
CA GLY A 90 3.73 -0.97 -3.26
C GLY A 90 3.28 -2.30 -2.67
N TRP A 91 2.04 -2.36 -2.26
CA TRP A 91 1.40 -3.56 -1.74
C TRP A 91 -0.10 -3.54 -2.02
N ALA A 92 -0.70 -4.71 -2.10
CA ALA A 92 -2.13 -4.85 -2.27
C ALA A 92 -2.69 -6.05 -1.48
N LEU A 93 -3.83 -5.81 -0.81
CA LEU A 93 -4.72 -6.85 -0.32
C LEU A 93 -5.83 -7.00 -1.37
N TYR A 94 -5.97 -8.18 -1.95
CA TYR A 94 -6.84 -8.40 -3.10
C TYR A 94 -7.46 -9.80 -3.11
N VAL A 95 -8.38 -10.02 -4.02
CA VAL A 95 -8.98 -11.33 -4.29
C VAL A 95 -8.80 -11.65 -5.76
N LYS A 96 -8.37 -12.88 -6.07
CA LYS A 96 -8.28 -13.39 -7.43
C LYS A 96 -8.93 -14.76 -7.53
N ASN A 97 -9.91 -14.89 -8.43
CA ASN A 97 -10.70 -16.12 -8.60
C ASN A 97 -11.29 -16.61 -7.26
N GLY A 98 -11.79 -15.67 -6.46
CA GLY A 98 -12.33 -15.93 -5.14
C GLY A 98 -11.30 -16.12 -4.01
N VAL A 99 -10.02 -16.25 -4.33
CA VAL A 99 -8.95 -16.52 -3.35
C VAL A 99 -8.32 -15.21 -2.87
N PRO A 100 -8.35 -14.93 -1.56
CA PRO A 100 -7.72 -13.74 -1.01
C PRO A 100 -6.20 -13.89 -0.96
N ALA A 101 -5.50 -12.79 -1.23
CA ALA A 101 -4.05 -12.72 -1.21
C ALA A 101 -3.56 -11.33 -0.79
N TYR A 102 -2.33 -11.29 -0.34
CA TYR A 102 -1.56 -10.07 -0.10
C TYR A 102 -0.28 -10.12 -0.92
N ASP A 103 -0.06 -9.12 -1.76
CA ASP A 103 1.18 -8.97 -2.51
C ASP A 103 1.97 -7.77 -2.01
N TYR A 104 3.27 -7.97 -1.90
CA TYR A 104 4.24 -6.92 -1.63
C TYR A 104 5.22 -6.82 -2.80
N ASN A 105 5.19 -5.69 -3.48
CA ASN A 105 6.09 -5.37 -4.59
C ASN A 105 7.22 -4.48 -4.08
N TYR A 106 8.41 -5.06 -3.93
CA TYR A 106 9.59 -4.34 -3.52
C TYR A 106 10.27 -3.69 -4.71
N LEU A 107 10.03 -2.38 -4.90
CA LEU A 107 10.66 -1.52 -5.91
C LEU A 107 10.57 -2.03 -7.37
N GLY A 108 9.57 -2.81 -7.70
CA GLY A 108 9.46 -3.45 -9.02
C GLY A 108 10.52 -4.55 -9.29
N MET A 109 11.39 -4.83 -8.31
CA MET A 109 12.46 -5.81 -8.43
C MET A 109 12.05 -7.21 -7.94
N LYS A 110 11.22 -7.27 -6.91
CA LYS A 110 10.77 -8.53 -6.32
C LYS A 110 9.35 -8.39 -5.80
N SER A 111 8.45 -9.24 -6.28
CA SER A 111 7.12 -9.41 -5.72
C SER A 111 7.08 -10.64 -4.82
N THR A 112 6.36 -10.52 -3.69
CA THR A 112 6.12 -11.61 -2.74
C THR A 112 4.62 -11.71 -2.52
N SER A 113 4.05 -12.87 -2.86
CA SER A 113 2.62 -13.17 -2.69
C SER A 113 2.39 -14.09 -1.51
N ILE A 114 1.43 -13.72 -0.65
CA ILE A 114 0.93 -14.54 0.45
C ILE A 114 -0.53 -14.85 0.12
N THR A 115 -0.78 -16.06 -0.40
CA THR A 115 -2.07 -16.44 -1.00
C THR A 115 -2.72 -17.56 -0.20
N ALA A 116 -4.00 -17.38 0.12
CA ALA A 116 -4.78 -18.41 0.78
C ALA A 116 -4.94 -19.68 -0.08
N SER A 117 -5.16 -20.81 0.55
CA SER A 117 -5.34 -22.09 -0.15
C SER A 117 -6.77 -22.33 -0.62
N LYS A 118 -7.74 -21.53 -0.14
CA LYS A 118 -9.17 -21.70 -0.41
C LYS A 118 -9.83 -20.36 -0.75
N PRO A 119 -10.87 -20.37 -1.57
CA PRO A 119 -11.66 -19.17 -1.84
C PRO A 119 -12.40 -18.66 -0.60
N LEU A 120 -12.77 -17.38 -0.62
CA LEU A 120 -13.66 -16.76 0.36
C LEU A 120 -15.04 -17.42 0.33
N PRO A 121 -15.69 -17.55 1.48
CA PRO A 121 -17.12 -17.91 1.51
C PRO A 121 -17.95 -16.77 0.90
N ALA A 122 -19.07 -17.11 0.27
CA ALA A 122 -20.04 -16.11 -0.16
C ALA A 122 -20.69 -15.42 1.05
N GLY A 123 -21.10 -14.17 0.87
CA GLY A 123 -21.67 -13.32 1.90
C GLY A 123 -20.61 -12.58 2.70
N LYS A 124 -20.93 -12.21 3.92
CA LYS A 124 -20.03 -11.40 4.77
C LYS A 124 -18.83 -12.20 5.22
N ALA A 125 -17.66 -11.61 4.99
CA ALA A 125 -16.38 -12.17 5.44
C ALA A 125 -15.46 -11.06 6.00
N THR A 126 -14.55 -11.47 6.87
CA THR A 126 -13.47 -10.60 7.36
C THR A 126 -12.15 -11.17 6.86
N ILE A 127 -11.37 -10.33 6.18
CA ILE A 127 -10.02 -10.65 5.75
C ILE A 127 -9.08 -9.79 6.60
N ARG A 128 -8.12 -10.43 7.28
CA ARG A 128 -7.11 -9.73 8.07
C ARG A 128 -5.71 -10.14 7.62
N TYR A 129 -4.87 -9.14 7.42
CA TYR A 129 -3.45 -9.32 7.17
C TYR A 129 -2.66 -8.71 8.32
N ASP A 130 -1.86 -9.53 9.00
CA ASP A 130 -0.93 -9.11 10.05
C ASP A 130 0.50 -9.17 9.51
N PHE A 131 1.27 -8.11 9.70
CA PHE A 131 2.68 -8.07 9.39
C PHE A 131 3.49 -7.83 10.66
N ALA A 132 4.32 -8.79 11.02
CA ALA A 132 5.27 -8.69 12.11
C ALA A 132 6.63 -8.24 11.56
N TYR A 133 6.95 -6.96 11.74
CA TYR A 133 8.21 -6.36 11.31
C TYR A 133 9.37 -6.85 12.18
N ASP A 134 10.51 -7.18 11.59
CA ASP A 134 11.66 -7.72 12.31
C ASP A 134 12.36 -6.71 13.23
N GLY A 135 12.14 -5.39 12.98
CA GLY A 135 12.86 -4.34 13.69
C GLY A 135 14.32 -4.20 13.21
N GLY A 136 15.14 -3.55 14.00
CA GLY A 136 16.57 -3.41 13.71
C GLY A 136 16.91 -2.38 12.64
N GLY A 137 16.06 -1.40 12.38
CA GLY A 137 16.27 -0.29 11.43
C GLY A 137 15.34 -0.33 10.24
N PRO A 138 15.42 0.68 9.35
CA PRO A 138 14.53 0.79 8.19
C PRO A 138 14.75 -0.31 7.13
N GLY A 139 13.70 -0.60 6.36
CA GLY A 139 13.77 -1.48 5.19
C GLY A 139 13.94 -2.97 5.49
N LYS A 140 13.83 -3.38 6.77
CA LYS A 140 13.90 -4.80 7.15
C LYS A 140 12.65 -5.54 6.70
N GLY A 141 12.76 -6.86 6.70
CA GLY A 141 11.67 -7.76 6.38
C GLY A 141 10.71 -7.99 7.53
N GLY A 142 9.91 -9.01 7.37
CA GLY A 142 8.97 -9.46 8.39
C GLY A 142 8.14 -10.64 7.93
N MET A 143 7.34 -11.15 8.85
CA MET A 143 6.43 -12.24 8.61
C MET A 143 5.02 -11.70 8.35
N GLY A 144 4.45 -12.01 7.20
CA GLY A 144 3.06 -11.72 6.85
C GLY A 144 2.16 -12.91 7.12
N THR A 145 1.01 -12.70 7.75
CA THR A 145 0.03 -13.76 8.03
C THR A 145 -1.35 -13.29 7.59
N LEU A 146 -2.01 -14.10 6.78
CA LEU A 146 -3.36 -13.85 6.27
C LEU A 146 -4.39 -14.71 7.00
N PHE A 147 -5.49 -14.07 7.37
CA PHE A 147 -6.63 -14.71 8.07
C PHE A 147 -7.92 -14.44 7.31
N VAL A 148 -8.83 -15.40 7.34
CA VAL A 148 -10.22 -15.27 6.89
C VAL A 148 -11.14 -15.71 8.02
N ASN A 149 -12.06 -14.85 8.43
CA ASN A 149 -13.00 -15.10 9.52
C ASN A 149 -12.30 -15.58 10.82
N GLY A 150 -11.10 -15.06 11.09
CA GLY A 150 -10.29 -15.40 12.26
C GLY A 150 -9.40 -16.63 12.09
N GLU A 151 -9.58 -17.44 11.07
CA GLU A 151 -8.73 -18.60 10.77
C GLU A 151 -7.50 -18.18 9.96
N LYS A 152 -6.31 -18.64 10.34
CA LYS A 152 -5.08 -18.47 9.57
C LYS A 152 -5.17 -19.30 8.28
N VAL A 153 -5.04 -18.62 7.12
CA VAL A 153 -5.16 -19.25 5.80
C VAL A 153 -3.87 -19.24 4.99
N ALA A 154 -2.94 -18.35 5.32
CA ALA A 154 -1.62 -18.29 4.69
C ALA A 154 -0.62 -17.56 5.57
N GLU A 155 0.66 -17.79 5.28
CA GLU A 155 1.78 -17.11 5.91
C GLU A 155 2.96 -17.07 4.92
N GLY A 156 3.74 -16.00 4.96
CA GLY A 156 4.92 -15.88 4.11
C GLY A 156 5.88 -14.80 4.59
N ARG A 157 7.13 -14.97 4.22
CA ARG A 157 8.21 -14.07 4.53
C ARG A 157 8.35 -12.99 3.46
N ILE A 158 8.38 -11.73 3.89
CA ILE A 158 8.81 -10.58 3.07
C ILE A 158 10.22 -10.23 3.53
N GLU A 159 11.21 -10.40 2.65
CA GLU A 159 12.63 -10.27 3.03
C GLU A 159 13.07 -8.83 3.22
N HIS A 160 12.54 -7.92 2.39
CA HIS A 160 12.84 -6.49 2.42
C HIS A 160 11.57 -5.69 2.23
N THR A 161 11.48 -4.55 2.92
CA THR A 161 10.38 -3.61 2.77
C THR A 161 10.87 -2.23 2.36
N GLU A 162 10.00 -1.44 1.74
CA GLU A 162 10.29 -0.04 1.42
C GLU A 162 10.43 0.78 2.70
N ALA A 163 11.52 1.53 2.79
CA ALA A 163 11.84 2.31 3.98
C ALA A 163 11.30 3.74 3.92
N GLY A 164 11.23 4.32 2.74
CA GLY A 164 10.96 5.74 2.53
C GLY A 164 9.60 6.04 1.92
N LEU A 165 9.42 5.74 0.64
CA LEU A 165 8.26 6.12 -0.15
C LEU A 165 7.89 4.98 -1.10
N PHE A 166 6.62 4.56 -1.16
CA PHE A 166 6.18 3.56 -2.13
C PHE A 166 6.16 4.14 -3.54
N SER A 167 5.57 5.32 -3.69
CA SER A 167 5.51 6.03 -4.96
C SER A 167 5.32 7.54 -4.74
N ALA A 168 5.80 8.35 -5.69
CA ALA A 168 5.60 9.80 -5.68
C ALA A 168 4.28 10.22 -6.37
N ASP A 169 3.74 9.37 -7.21
CA ASP A 169 2.60 9.64 -8.11
C ASP A 169 1.48 8.60 -8.04
N GLU A 170 1.74 7.39 -7.54
CA GLU A 170 0.70 6.41 -7.27
C GLU A 170 0.10 6.61 -5.86
N THR A 171 -1.11 6.15 -5.65
CA THR A 171 -1.92 6.47 -4.48
C THR A 171 -2.25 5.24 -3.63
N ALA A 172 -3.01 5.45 -2.55
CA ALA A 172 -3.67 4.37 -1.85
C ALA A 172 -5.17 4.41 -2.19
N ASP A 173 -5.76 3.22 -2.43
CA ASP A 173 -7.08 3.08 -3.03
C ASP A 173 -7.86 1.93 -2.43
N VAL A 174 -9.15 2.14 -2.14
CA VAL A 174 -10.08 1.12 -1.63
C VAL A 174 -11.05 0.69 -2.72
N GLY A 175 -11.04 -0.61 -3.03
CA GLY A 175 -11.95 -1.23 -3.99
C GLY A 175 -11.50 -1.16 -5.45
N ILE A 176 -10.37 -0.54 -5.70
CA ILE A 176 -9.68 -0.45 -6.99
C ILE A 176 -8.18 -0.23 -6.73
N ASP A 177 -7.37 -0.28 -7.76
CA ASP A 177 -5.95 0.05 -7.74
C ASP A 177 -5.69 0.95 -8.96
N LEU A 178 -5.66 2.27 -8.71
CA LEU A 178 -5.59 3.29 -9.76
C LEU A 178 -4.19 3.33 -10.41
N GLY A 179 -4.14 3.85 -11.62
CA GLY A 179 -2.89 3.99 -12.36
C GLY A 179 -2.30 2.65 -12.79
N THR A 180 -1.17 2.27 -12.24
CA THR A 180 -0.51 0.99 -12.55
C THR A 180 -0.67 0.02 -11.37
N PRO A 181 -1.52 -1.02 -11.47
CA PRO A 181 -1.76 -1.92 -10.36
C PRO A 181 -0.49 -2.56 -9.79
N VAL A 182 -0.40 -2.62 -8.46
CA VAL A 182 0.68 -3.29 -7.72
C VAL A 182 0.81 -4.74 -8.16
N VAL A 183 -0.34 -5.41 -8.35
CA VAL A 183 -0.41 -6.83 -8.70
C VAL A 183 -0.49 -6.99 -10.22
N GLU A 184 0.62 -7.29 -10.85
CA GLU A 184 0.69 -7.47 -12.32
C GLU A 184 -0.32 -8.51 -12.84
N ALA A 185 -0.60 -9.55 -12.05
CA ALA A 185 -1.54 -10.60 -12.40
C ALA A 185 -3.02 -10.13 -12.48
N ILE A 186 -3.35 -8.96 -11.96
CA ILE A 186 -4.66 -8.30 -12.12
C ILE A 186 -4.73 -7.62 -13.49
N GLY A 187 -3.61 -7.10 -13.98
CA GLY A 187 -3.38 -6.66 -15.35
C GLY A 187 -3.60 -5.16 -15.56
N SER A 188 -4.74 -4.58 -15.22
CA SER A 188 -5.01 -3.15 -15.45
C SER A 188 -5.91 -2.56 -14.38
N GLU A 189 -5.90 -1.22 -14.26
CA GLU A 189 -6.79 -0.49 -13.38
C GLU A 189 -8.25 -0.95 -13.51
N ALA A 190 -8.78 -1.00 -14.71
CA ALA A 190 -10.17 -1.40 -14.95
C ALA A 190 -10.49 -2.84 -14.48
N LYS A 191 -9.49 -3.72 -14.47
CA LYS A 191 -9.62 -5.11 -13.99
C LYS A 191 -9.36 -5.23 -12.49
N SER A 192 -8.81 -4.19 -11.87
CA SER A 192 -8.49 -4.19 -10.44
C SER A 192 -9.71 -3.92 -9.56
N LYS A 193 -10.83 -3.44 -10.14
CA LYS A 193 -12.04 -3.13 -9.39
C LYS A 193 -12.59 -4.37 -8.69
N PHE A 194 -12.82 -4.24 -7.37
CA PHE A 194 -13.42 -5.32 -6.58
C PHE A 194 -14.86 -5.60 -7.00
N THR A 195 -15.20 -6.86 -7.18
CA THR A 195 -16.52 -7.28 -7.67
C THR A 195 -17.55 -7.50 -6.57
N GLY A 196 -17.15 -7.40 -5.29
CA GLY A 196 -18.00 -7.43 -4.12
C GLY A 196 -18.25 -6.03 -3.57
N HIS A 197 -18.55 -5.94 -2.28
CA HIS A 197 -18.70 -4.69 -1.54
C HIS A 197 -17.73 -4.64 -0.36
N ILE A 198 -17.22 -3.46 -0.02
CA ILE A 198 -16.25 -3.24 1.06
C ILE A 198 -16.82 -2.24 2.06
N PRO A 199 -17.60 -2.68 3.07
CA PRO A 199 -18.16 -1.80 4.08
C PRO A 199 -17.10 -1.00 4.83
N LYS A 200 -15.95 -1.64 5.13
CA LYS A 200 -14.92 -1.01 5.95
C LYS A 200 -13.56 -1.69 5.77
N VAL A 201 -12.50 -0.89 5.73
CA VAL A 201 -11.12 -1.35 5.93
C VAL A 201 -10.50 -0.55 7.06
N THR A 202 -9.85 -1.23 8.00
CA THR A 202 -9.08 -0.59 9.07
C THR A 202 -7.62 -0.96 8.94
N VAL A 203 -6.75 0.04 8.96
CA VAL A 203 -5.29 -0.13 8.98
C VAL A 203 -4.79 0.33 10.33
N GLU A 204 -4.11 -0.54 11.04
CA GLU A 204 -3.53 -0.26 12.37
C GLU A 204 -2.03 -0.46 12.32
N VAL A 205 -1.29 0.42 12.98
CA VAL A 205 0.17 0.33 13.09
C VAL A 205 0.57 0.27 14.55
N ARG A 206 1.57 -0.55 14.84
CA ARG A 206 2.19 -0.57 16.17
C ARG A 206 3.33 0.44 16.18
N GLN A 207 3.45 1.17 17.27
CA GLN A 207 4.62 2.02 17.48
C GLN A 207 5.87 1.13 17.51
N PRO A 208 7.00 1.57 16.92
CA PRO A 208 8.24 0.83 16.96
C PRO A 208 8.76 0.64 18.37
#